data_377c44bd4177dbff42b241259dd5ef94
#
_entry.id   377c44bd4177dbff42b241259dd5ef94
#
_cell.length_a   1.000
_cell.length_b   1.000
_cell.length_c   1.000
_cell.angle_alpha   90.00
_cell.angle_beta   90.00
_cell.angle_gamma   90.00
#
_symmetry.space_group_name_H-M   'P 1'
#
loop_
_entity.id
_entity.type
_entity.pdbx_description
1 polymer ?
#
loop_
_entity_poly.entity_id
_entity_poly.type
_entity_poly.pdbx_seq_one_letter_code
_entity_poly.pdbx_strand_id
1 'polypeptide(L)'
;MIFLMAAVVIIAALLFVFINGMRKRHKEAEEVKKGVAYLKELEGQDLKEIQTNIKTVRSSMGLELADSDEDAVWSEFSNSVILGDSRAVGFYFHEFLPEEQVMAEGGGIITDATKYLDQLKTLNPDMIFLCYGLNDVGLGQWPDADDYAKDYAKVVKKLQKALPDATIYI
;
A
#
# COMPACT_ATOMS: atom_id res chain seq x y z
N MET A 1 -28.90 -0.50 54.08
CA MET A 1 -27.59 0.12 53.88
C MET A 1 -26.81 -0.50 52.73
N ILE A 2 -26.68 -1.83 52.63
CA ILE A 2 -25.95 -2.53 51.59
C ILE A 2 -26.50 -2.26 50.18
N PHE A 3 -27.81 -2.27 49.95
CA PHE A 3 -28.43 -1.97 48.65
C PHE A 3 -28.19 -0.55 48.16
N LEU A 4 -28.12 0.43 49.08
CA LEU A 4 -27.82 1.82 48.75
C LEU A 4 -26.37 1.99 48.29
N MET A 5 -25.43 1.31 48.91
CA MET A 5 -24.03 1.31 48.50
C MET A 5 -23.82 0.64 47.15
N ALA A 6 -24.50 -0.50 46.89
CA ALA A 6 -24.44 -1.18 45.63
C ALA A 6 -24.98 -0.30 44.47
N ALA A 7 -26.09 0.40 44.69
CA ALA A 7 -26.64 1.35 43.72
C ALA A 7 -25.68 2.50 43.40
N VAL A 8 -25.01 3.07 44.39
CA VAL A 8 -24.01 4.14 44.18
C VAL A 8 -22.82 3.65 43.35
N VAL A 9 -22.32 2.43 43.64
CA VAL A 9 -21.20 1.84 42.85
C VAL A 9 -21.59 1.59 41.40
N ILE A 10 -22.82 1.10 41.15
CA ILE A 10 -23.32 0.87 39.79
C ILE A 10 -23.42 2.20 39.03
N ILE A 11 -23.99 3.23 39.63
CA ILE A 11 -24.11 4.55 39.03
C ILE A 11 -22.72 5.14 38.73
N ALA A 12 -21.77 5.02 39.65
CA ALA A 12 -20.41 5.49 39.43
C ALA A 12 -19.72 4.76 38.26
N ALA A 13 -19.91 3.44 38.13
CA ALA A 13 -19.38 2.64 37.03
C ALA A 13 -20.00 3.07 35.68
N LEU A 14 -21.31 3.28 35.64
CA LEU A 14 -22.00 3.74 34.43
C LEU A 14 -21.55 5.15 34.01
N LEU A 15 -21.37 6.04 34.96
CA LEU A 15 -20.84 7.39 34.69
C LEU A 15 -19.40 7.33 34.17
N PHE A 16 -18.56 6.46 34.73
CA PHE A 16 -17.19 6.26 34.28
C PHE A 16 -17.14 5.75 32.82
N VAL A 17 -17.95 4.75 32.48
CA VAL A 17 -18.06 4.23 31.11
C VAL A 17 -18.57 5.33 30.16
N PHE A 18 -19.58 6.06 30.55
CA PHE A 18 -20.13 7.17 29.77
C PHE A 18 -19.11 8.28 29.51
N ILE A 19 -18.39 8.73 30.53
CA ILE A 19 -17.35 9.76 30.40
C ILE A 19 -16.20 9.28 29.50
N ASN A 20 -15.76 8.03 29.63
CA ASN A 20 -14.72 7.47 28.77
C ASN A 20 -15.20 7.34 27.32
N GLY A 21 -16.45 6.95 27.09
CA GLY A 21 -17.05 6.91 25.77
C GLY A 21 -17.10 8.31 25.14
N MET A 22 -17.48 9.34 25.89
CA MET A 22 -17.46 10.73 25.41
C MET A 22 -16.04 11.21 25.08
N ARG A 23 -15.06 10.92 25.94
CA ARG A 23 -13.65 11.28 25.69
C ARG A 23 -13.11 10.62 24.44
N LYS A 24 -13.44 9.34 24.20
CA LYS A 24 -13.04 8.61 22.99
C LYS A 24 -13.62 9.27 21.73
N ARG A 25 -14.94 9.52 21.72
CA ARG A 25 -15.62 10.20 20.60
C ARG A 25 -15.05 11.60 20.34
N HIS A 26 -14.70 12.34 21.40
CA HIS A 26 -14.12 13.67 21.23
C HIS A 26 -12.73 13.61 20.59
N LYS A 27 -11.89 12.64 20.99
CA LYS A 27 -10.59 12.42 20.35
C LYS A 27 -10.73 12.04 18.87
N GLU A 28 -11.62 11.10 18.55
CA GLU A 28 -11.91 10.69 17.18
C GLU A 28 -12.39 11.88 16.33
N ALA A 29 -13.27 12.73 16.86
CA ALA A 29 -13.75 13.92 16.17
C ALA A 29 -12.63 14.96 15.93
N GLU A 30 -11.71 15.12 16.88
CA GLU A 30 -10.53 15.98 16.72
C GLU A 30 -9.56 15.46 15.66
N GLU A 31 -9.33 14.14 15.61
CA GLU A 31 -8.50 13.51 14.57
C GLU A 31 -9.11 13.65 13.18
N VAL A 32 -10.41 13.42 13.05
CA VAL A 32 -11.14 13.65 11.80
C VAL A 32 -11.03 15.11 11.38
N LYS A 33 -11.22 16.06 12.30
CA LYS A 33 -11.09 17.49 12.01
C LYS A 33 -9.70 17.87 11.52
N LYS A 34 -8.64 17.30 12.13
CA LYS A 34 -7.25 17.49 11.67
C LYS A 34 -7.04 16.90 10.27
N GLY A 35 -7.56 15.70 10.02
CA GLY A 35 -7.49 15.06 8.70
C GLY A 35 -8.20 15.89 7.63
N VAL A 36 -9.39 16.39 7.90
CA VAL A 36 -10.13 17.28 6.98
C VAL A 36 -9.39 18.60 6.73
N ALA A 37 -8.77 19.18 7.77
CA ALA A 37 -7.98 20.40 7.61
C ALA A 37 -6.77 20.18 6.71
N TYR A 38 -6.07 19.05 6.89
CA TYR A 38 -4.94 18.63 6.04
C TYR A 38 -5.37 18.41 4.58
N LEU A 39 -6.49 17.72 4.35
CA LEU A 39 -7.02 17.53 2.99
C LEU A 39 -7.37 18.85 2.31
N LYS A 40 -7.94 19.80 3.05
CA LYS A 40 -8.25 21.15 2.51
C LYS A 40 -6.99 21.94 2.19
N GLU A 41 -5.93 21.77 2.97
CA GLU A 41 -4.61 22.37 2.69
C GLU A 41 -4.01 21.79 1.40
N LEU A 42 -4.08 20.46 1.22
CA LEU A 42 -3.66 19.79 -0.01
C LEU A 42 -4.48 20.22 -1.23
N GLU A 43 -5.81 20.35 -1.07
CA GLU A 43 -6.73 20.79 -2.13
C GLU A 43 -6.44 22.23 -2.58
N GLY A 44 -5.92 23.06 -1.69
CA GLY A 44 -5.52 24.45 -1.99
C GLY A 44 -4.14 24.59 -2.64
N GLN A 45 -3.37 23.52 -2.81
CA GLN A 45 -2.06 23.57 -3.46
C GLN A 45 -2.20 23.78 -4.97
N ASP A 46 -1.38 24.65 -5.53
CA ASP A 46 -1.36 24.87 -6.99
C ASP A 46 -0.76 23.64 -7.69
N LEU A 47 -1.59 22.97 -8.50
CA LEU A 47 -1.18 21.80 -9.29
C LEU A 47 0.03 22.12 -10.20
N LYS A 48 0.15 23.35 -10.70
CA LYS A 48 1.29 23.75 -11.51
C LYS A 48 2.59 23.80 -10.71
N GLU A 49 2.51 24.25 -9.47
CA GLU A 49 3.68 24.26 -8.57
C GLU A 49 4.12 22.83 -8.25
N ILE A 50 3.17 21.94 -7.95
CA ILE A 50 3.45 20.51 -7.71
C ILE A 50 4.09 19.88 -8.95
N GLN A 51 3.51 20.09 -10.14
CA GLN A 51 4.05 19.57 -11.40
C GLN A 51 5.48 20.10 -11.68
N THR A 52 5.71 21.39 -11.42
CA THR A 52 7.05 21.99 -11.57
C THR A 52 8.06 21.39 -10.63
N ASN A 53 7.67 21.17 -9.36
CA ASN A 53 8.52 20.52 -8.37
C ASN A 53 8.84 19.08 -8.75
N ILE A 54 7.85 18.32 -9.21
CA ILE A 54 8.04 16.94 -9.71
C ILE A 54 9.00 16.94 -10.90
N LYS A 55 8.84 17.86 -11.87
CA LYS A 55 9.72 17.98 -13.03
C LYS A 55 11.15 18.31 -12.61
N THR A 56 11.33 19.22 -11.66
CA THR A 56 12.65 19.60 -11.13
C THR A 56 13.33 18.43 -10.42
N VAL A 57 12.58 17.68 -9.59
CA VAL A 57 13.13 16.50 -8.89
C VAL A 57 13.50 15.40 -9.90
N ARG A 58 12.67 15.13 -10.89
CA ARG A 58 12.98 14.16 -11.95
C ARG A 58 14.22 14.53 -12.75
N SER A 59 14.32 15.79 -13.16
CA SER A 59 15.50 16.31 -13.86
C SER A 59 16.78 16.19 -13.02
N SER A 60 16.70 16.50 -11.70
CA SER A 60 17.84 16.35 -10.79
C SER A 60 18.28 14.90 -10.57
N MET A 61 17.36 13.94 -10.77
CA MET A 61 17.63 12.50 -10.68
C MET A 61 18.10 11.90 -12.03
N GLY A 62 18.24 12.71 -13.09
CA GLY A 62 18.54 12.22 -14.43
C GLY A 62 17.40 11.47 -15.11
N LEU A 63 16.19 11.53 -14.54
CA LEU A 63 14.97 10.93 -15.08
C LEU A 63 14.27 11.93 -16.01
N GLU A 64 14.97 12.39 -17.05
CA GLU A 64 14.33 13.09 -18.15
C GLU A 64 13.56 12.05 -19.00
N LEU A 65 12.34 11.78 -18.60
CA LEU A 65 11.38 11.14 -19.49
C LEU A 65 11.10 12.15 -20.60
N ALA A 66 11.43 11.78 -21.83
CA ALA A 66 11.08 12.57 -22.99
C ALA A 66 9.57 12.87 -22.93
N ASP A 67 9.22 14.15 -23.05
CA ASP A 67 7.83 14.59 -23.19
C ASP A 67 7.25 13.85 -24.40
N SER A 68 6.29 12.95 -24.16
CA SER A 68 5.38 12.38 -25.17
C SER A 68 5.71 11.11 -25.96
N ASP A 69 6.73 10.34 -25.67
CA ASP A 69 6.87 9.02 -26.29
C ASP A 69 6.44 7.91 -25.31
N GLU A 70 5.16 7.52 -25.36
CA GLU A 70 4.63 6.42 -24.53
C GLU A 70 5.41 5.13 -24.77
N ASP A 71 5.80 4.85 -26.01
CA ASP A 71 6.56 3.65 -26.36
C ASP A 71 7.95 3.67 -25.71
N ALA A 72 8.59 4.83 -25.61
CA ALA A 72 9.87 4.96 -24.92
C ALA A 72 9.72 4.71 -23.41
N VAL A 73 8.64 5.18 -22.79
CA VAL A 73 8.35 4.91 -21.36
C VAL A 73 8.16 3.41 -21.14
N TRP A 74 7.34 2.76 -21.94
CA TRP A 74 7.07 1.33 -21.76
C TRP A 74 8.26 0.45 -22.11
N SER A 75 9.14 0.89 -23.00
CA SER A 75 10.38 0.17 -23.32
C SER A 75 11.31 0.00 -22.13
N GLU A 76 11.31 0.96 -21.17
CA GLU A 76 12.07 0.87 -19.92
C GLU A 76 11.58 -0.29 -19.02
N PHE A 77 10.34 -0.72 -19.21
CA PHE A 77 9.76 -1.84 -18.49
C PHE A 77 9.79 -3.17 -19.25
N SER A 78 10.48 -3.22 -20.40
CA SER A 78 10.48 -4.40 -21.29
C SER A 78 10.97 -5.69 -20.62
N ASN A 79 11.87 -5.59 -19.63
CA ASN A 79 12.35 -6.73 -18.85
C ASN A 79 11.93 -6.62 -17.36
N SER A 80 10.70 -6.19 -17.14
CA SER A 80 10.12 -6.08 -15.79
C SER A 80 8.98 -7.06 -15.59
N VAL A 81 8.65 -7.36 -14.36
CA VAL A 81 7.47 -8.12 -13.96
C VAL A 81 6.76 -7.40 -12.83
N ILE A 82 5.43 -7.34 -12.92
CA ILE A 82 4.56 -6.86 -11.85
C ILE A 82 3.91 -8.07 -11.17
N LEU A 83 4.13 -8.19 -9.87
CA LEU A 83 3.43 -9.13 -8.99
C LEU A 83 2.39 -8.35 -8.18
N GLY A 84 1.15 -8.81 -8.16
CA GLY A 84 0.15 -8.01 -7.45
C GLY A 84 -1.25 -8.60 -7.34
N ASP A 85 -2.14 -7.73 -6.90
CA ASP A 85 -3.57 -8.00 -6.78
C ASP A 85 -4.35 -7.54 -8.04
N SER A 86 -5.68 -7.44 -7.91
CA SER A 86 -6.56 -7.02 -9.02
C SER A 86 -6.19 -5.68 -9.66
N ARG A 87 -5.49 -4.78 -8.96
CA ARG A 87 -5.05 -3.49 -9.51
C ARG A 87 -3.93 -3.70 -10.52
N ALA A 88 -3.02 -4.63 -10.23
CA ALA A 88 -1.94 -4.99 -11.15
C ALA A 88 -2.46 -5.69 -12.42
N VAL A 89 -3.56 -6.45 -12.33
CA VAL A 89 -4.23 -7.07 -13.49
C VAL A 89 -4.57 -6.02 -14.57
N GLY A 90 -4.86 -4.78 -14.17
CA GLY A 90 -5.16 -3.69 -15.09
C GLY A 90 -4.05 -3.40 -16.11
N PHE A 91 -2.79 -3.67 -15.79
CA PHE A 91 -1.68 -3.40 -16.71
C PHE A 91 -1.73 -4.25 -17.98
N TYR A 92 -2.08 -5.53 -17.88
CA TYR A 92 -2.26 -6.34 -19.07
C TYR A 92 -3.65 -6.14 -19.69
N PHE A 93 -4.68 -5.93 -18.88
CA PHE A 93 -6.05 -5.75 -19.37
C PHE A 93 -6.19 -4.49 -20.25
N HIS A 94 -5.43 -3.44 -19.95
CA HIS A 94 -5.36 -2.21 -20.74
C HIS A 94 -4.19 -2.20 -21.74
N GLU A 95 -3.54 -3.35 -21.97
CA GLU A 95 -2.48 -3.53 -22.96
C GLU A 95 -1.22 -2.67 -22.71
N PHE A 96 -0.99 -2.22 -21.47
CA PHE A 96 0.24 -1.49 -21.09
C PHE A 96 1.45 -2.41 -21.01
N LEU A 97 1.26 -3.64 -20.53
CA LEU A 97 2.28 -4.67 -20.46
C LEU A 97 1.73 -6.00 -20.99
N PRO A 98 2.56 -6.86 -21.58
CA PRO A 98 2.16 -8.19 -22.01
C PRO A 98 1.78 -9.07 -20.80
N GLU A 99 0.88 -10.03 -21.02
CA GLU A 99 0.31 -10.87 -19.96
C GLU A 99 1.39 -11.62 -19.17
N GLU A 100 2.45 -12.07 -19.83
CA GLU A 100 3.57 -12.78 -19.19
C GLU A 100 4.36 -11.93 -18.18
N GLN A 101 4.28 -10.61 -18.29
CA GLN A 101 4.92 -9.67 -17.37
C GLN A 101 4.02 -9.27 -16.17
N VAL A 102 2.76 -9.71 -16.17
CA VAL A 102 1.78 -9.36 -15.12
C VAL A 102 1.33 -10.63 -14.40
N MET A 103 1.98 -10.94 -13.31
CA MET A 103 1.67 -12.08 -12.45
C MET A 103 0.79 -11.63 -11.29
N ALA A 104 -0.50 -11.47 -11.56
CA ALA A 104 -1.45 -10.89 -10.62
C ALA A 104 -2.81 -11.59 -10.68
N GLU A 105 -3.51 -11.58 -9.54
CA GLU A 105 -4.85 -12.17 -9.44
C GLU A 105 -5.78 -11.34 -8.57
N GLY A 106 -7.08 -11.45 -8.81
CA GLY A 106 -8.10 -10.82 -7.98
C GLY A 106 -8.04 -11.34 -6.54
N GLY A 107 -8.01 -10.42 -5.56
CA GLY A 107 -7.92 -10.80 -4.14
C GLY A 107 -6.52 -11.23 -3.68
N GLY A 108 -5.50 -11.15 -4.54
CA GLY A 108 -4.13 -11.53 -4.24
C GLY A 108 -3.54 -10.81 -3.02
N ILE A 109 -2.73 -11.50 -2.24
CA ILE A 109 -2.01 -11.01 -1.06
C ILE A 109 -0.51 -11.25 -1.22
N ILE A 110 0.32 -10.60 -0.42
CA ILE A 110 1.79 -10.65 -0.56
C ILE A 110 2.36 -12.06 -0.59
N THR A 111 1.81 -13.01 0.17
CA THR A 111 2.29 -14.40 0.18
C THR A 111 2.10 -15.11 -1.15
N ASP A 112 1.13 -14.67 -1.97
CA ASP A 112 0.84 -15.23 -3.29
C ASP A 112 1.98 -14.97 -4.29
N ALA A 113 2.77 -13.92 -4.10
CA ALA A 113 3.95 -13.66 -4.92
C ALA A 113 4.90 -14.87 -5.04
N THR A 114 4.92 -15.74 -4.03
CA THR A 114 5.77 -16.94 -4.05
C THR A 114 5.27 -18.04 -4.99
N LYS A 115 4.02 -17.99 -5.45
CA LYS A 115 3.46 -18.93 -6.42
C LYS A 115 4.16 -18.82 -7.78
N TYR A 116 4.67 -17.63 -8.09
CA TYR A 116 5.26 -17.29 -9.39
C TYR A 116 6.77 -17.49 -9.49
N LEU A 117 7.42 -18.03 -8.43
CA LEU A 117 8.88 -18.15 -8.37
C LEU A 117 9.50 -18.91 -9.56
N ASP A 118 8.88 -19.98 -10.03
CA ASP A 118 9.42 -20.76 -11.15
C ASP A 118 9.23 -20.03 -12.49
N GLN A 119 8.12 -19.33 -12.66
CA GLN A 119 7.88 -18.48 -13.82
C GLN A 119 8.86 -17.30 -13.85
N LEU A 120 9.08 -16.65 -12.71
CA LEU A 120 10.07 -15.58 -12.55
C LEU A 120 11.49 -16.03 -12.90
N LYS A 121 11.90 -17.22 -12.44
CA LYS A 121 13.21 -17.78 -12.80
C LYS A 121 13.33 -18.03 -14.31
N THR A 122 12.25 -18.39 -14.97
CA THR A 122 12.23 -18.63 -16.42
C THR A 122 12.35 -17.32 -17.19
N LEU A 123 11.63 -16.28 -16.75
CA LEU A 123 11.67 -14.96 -17.37
C LEU A 123 12.95 -14.19 -17.06
N ASN A 124 13.53 -14.42 -15.88
CA ASN A 124 14.71 -13.73 -15.37
C ASN A 124 14.67 -12.21 -15.52
N PRO A 125 13.66 -11.53 -14.94
CA PRO A 125 13.50 -10.09 -15.10
C PRO A 125 14.58 -9.31 -14.36
N ASP A 126 14.92 -8.12 -14.86
CA ASP A 126 15.82 -7.17 -14.20
C ASP A 126 15.12 -6.40 -13.08
N MET A 127 13.80 -6.23 -13.21
CA MET A 127 12.97 -5.48 -12.27
C MET A 127 11.72 -6.26 -11.87
N ILE A 128 11.42 -6.25 -10.58
CA ILE A 128 10.22 -6.85 -10.01
C ILE A 128 9.49 -5.79 -9.19
N PHE A 129 8.23 -5.52 -9.55
CA PHE A 129 7.36 -4.61 -8.82
C PHE A 129 6.36 -5.39 -7.98
N LEU A 130 6.30 -5.12 -6.68
CA LEU A 130 5.35 -5.75 -5.75
C LEU A 130 4.18 -4.81 -5.48
N CYS A 131 3.04 -5.10 -6.08
CA CYS A 131 1.81 -4.29 -6.00
C CYS A 131 0.74 -4.98 -5.13
N TYR A 132 1.08 -5.27 -3.88
CA TYR A 132 0.19 -5.86 -2.86
C TYR A 132 -0.13 -4.85 -1.75
N GLY A 133 -1.01 -5.20 -0.83
CA GLY A 133 -1.32 -4.44 0.38
C GLY A 133 -2.79 -4.19 0.61
N LEU A 134 -3.59 -3.94 -0.44
CA LEU A 134 -5.01 -3.63 -0.27
C LEU A 134 -5.78 -4.80 0.33
N ASN A 135 -5.62 -6.00 -0.23
CA ASN A 135 -6.27 -7.20 0.28
C ASN A 135 -5.62 -7.69 1.57
N ASP A 136 -4.31 -7.52 1.70
CA ASP A 136 -3.55 -7.85 2.91
C ASP A 136 -4.17 -7.17 4.15
N VAL A 137 -4.43 -5.87 4.05
CA VAL A 137 -5.07 -5.09 5.12
C VAL A 137 -6.57 -5.40 5.22
N GLY A 138 -7.26 -5.50 4.07
CA GLY A 138 -8.71 -5.66 4.01
C GLY A 138 -9.22 -7.01 4.51
N LEU A 139 -8.47 -8.08 4.31
CA LEU A 139 -8.87 -9.44 4.70
C LEU A 139 -8.53 -9.78 6.16
N GLY A 140 -7.77 -8.93 6.87
CA GLY A 140 -7.45 -9.14 8.27
C GLY A 140 -6.67 -10.44 8.54
N GLN A 141 -5.84 -10.89 7.60
CA GLN A 141 -5.09 -12.14 7.73
C GLN A 141 -3.96 -12.06 8.75
N TRP A 142 -3.48 -10.87 9.03
CA TRP A 142 -2.46 -10.64 10.04
C TRP A 142 -3.07 -9.95 11.25
N PRO A 143 -2.71 -10.38 12.48
CA PRO A 143 -3.24 -9.79 13.71
C PRO A 143 -2.78 -8.34 13.89
N ASP A 144 -1.61 -7.99 13.36
CA ASP A 144 -1.02 -6.66 13.43
C ASP A 144 -0.06 -6.36 12.26
N ALA A 145 0.41 -5.12 12.19
CA ALA A 145 1.30 -4.64 11.15
C ALA A 145 2.70 -5.29 11.21
N ASP A 146 3.17 -5.67 12.40
CA ASP A 146 4.49 -6.27 12.57
C ASP A 146 4.53 -7.68 12.00
N ASP A 147 3.47 -8.46 12.16
CA ASP A 147 3.35 -9.79 11.58
C ASP A 147 3.23 -9.73 10.06
N TYR A 148 2.47 -8.77 9.53
CA TYR A 148 2.45 -8.48 8.09
C TYR A 148 3.83 -8.12 7.55
N ALA A 149 4.54 -7.20 8.19
CA ALA A 149 5.88 -6.78 7.78
C ALA A 149 6.90 -7.94 7.80
N LYS A 150 6.80 -8.84 8.77
CA LYS A 150 7.65 -10.06 8.83
C LYS A 150 7.41 -10.97 7.65
N ASP A 151 6.14 -11.21 7.29
CA ASP A 151 5.81 -12.08 6.16
C ASP A 151 6.16 -11.43 4.84
N TYR A 152 5.92 -10.12 4.69
CA TYR A 152 6.39 -9.34 3.55
C TYR A 152 7.92 -9.49 3.36
N ALA A 153 8.69 -9.27 4.42
CA ALA A 153 10.14 -9.42 4.40
C ALA A 153 10.59 -10.85 4.04
N LYS A 154 9.86 -11.89 4.46
CA LYS A 154 10.14 -13.28 4.06
C LYS A 154 9.94 -13.49 2.56
N VAL A 155 8.88 -12.91 1.98
CA VAL A 155 8.61 -12.98 0.54
C VAL A 155 9.71 -12.29 -0.24
N VAL A 156 10.06 -11.05 0.13
CA VAL A 156 11.15 -10.30 -0.51
C VAL A 156 12.47 -11.10 -0.48
N LYS A 157 12.85 -11.68 0.67
CA LYS A 157 14.04 -12.51 0.79
C LYS A 157 14.00 -13.76 -0.10
N LYS A 158 12.83 -14.38 -0.28
CA LYS A 158 12.69 -15.51 -1.21
C LYS A 158 12.89 -15.09 -2.66
N LEU A 159 12.34 -13.95 -3.05
CA LEU A 159 12.52 -13.38 -4.39
C LEU A 159 13.98 -13.02 -4.63
N GLN A 160 14.62 -12.30 -3.71
CA GLN A 160 16.06 -11.95 -3.79
C GLN A 160 16.96 -13.18 -3.89
N LYS A 161 16.63 -14.25 -3.17
CA LYS A 161 17.40 -15.51 -3.26
C LYS A 161 17.20 -16.21 -4.60
N ALA A 162 16.01 -16.14 -5.17
CA ALA A 162 15.68 -16.78 -6.44
C ALA A 162 16.22 -16.00 -7.65
N LEU A 163 16.30 -14.69 -7.53
CA LEU A 163 16.66 -13.73 -8.58
C LEU A 163 17.62 -12.68 -7.96
N PRO A 164 18.87 -13.03 -7.71
CA PRO A 164 19.81 -12.18 -6.98
C PRO A 164 20.19 -10.91 -7.73
N ASP A 165 20.06 -10.90 -9.05
CA ASP A 165 20.44 -9.79 -9.92
C ASP A 165 19.25 -8.83 -10.18
N ALA A 166 18.02 -9.24 -9.81
CA ALA A 166 16.83 -8.42 -10.01
C ALA A 166 16.67 -7.33 -8.94
N THR A 167 16.29 -6.13 -9.36
CA THR A 167 15.91 -5.05 -8.45
C THR A 167 14.43 -5.22 -8.08
N ILE A 168 14.13 -5.23 -6.76
CA ILE A 168 12.76 -5.35 -6.25
C ILE A 168 12.28 -3.99 -5.77
N TYR A 169 11.16 -3.55 -6.32
CA TYR A 169 10.44 -2.33 -5.95
C TYR A 169 9.17 -2.69 -5.16
N ILE A 170 8.87 -1.85 -4.12
CA ILE A 170 7.75 -2.07 -3.19
C ILE A 170 6.89 -0.80 -3.16
#